data_0df2b43d220e4bee2a3f118538e68b18
#
_entry.id   0df2b43d220e4bee2a3f118538e68b18
#
_cell.length_a   1.000
_cell.length_b   1.000
_cell.length_c   1.000
_cell.angle_alpha   90.00
_cell.angle_beta   90.00
_cell.angle_gamma   90.00
#
_symmetry.space_group_name_H-M   'P 1'
#
loop_
_entity.id
_entity.type
_entity.pdbx_description
1 polymer ?
#
loop_
_entity_poly.entity_id
_entity_poly.type
_entity_poly.pdbx_seq_one_letter_code
_entity_poly.pdbx_strand_id
1 'polypeptide(L)'
;MTKYKWLLFDADNTLFDFDAAQDFSLTRTLAHYGLEPTAERKGRFKTINAALWTAFDRGEISQEALVVERYARFLEQEGVEGDPAEWNDFGLHRLAENPVLLPGAEKLCYKLSQRYVLALVTNGVAFVQRQRLKSSPLERFFADRVYISGEMGCRKPEKIFFEKALKDLGAERQSGKVLVIGDSLSSDIRGAFNARLDSLWFDRSGKGEGHPKPTYRATSFADMEKLLLSAPF
;
A
#
# COMPACT_ATOMS: atom_id res chain seq x y z
N MET A 1 16.45 -23.95 -8.38
CA MET A 1 15.40 -23.64 -7.36
C MET A 1 15.40 -22.15 -7.11
N THR A 2 14.22 -21.50 -7.11
CA THR A 2 14.10 -20.08 -6.76
C THR A 2 14.52 -19.87 -5.31
N LYS A 3 15.26 -18.77 -5.03
CA LYS A 3 15.66 -18.42 -3.65
C LYS A 3 14.44 -18.25 -2.75
N TYR A 4 13.37 -17.62 -3.27
CA TYR A 4 12.17 -17.28 -2.51
C TYR A 4 11.07 -18.33 -2.66
N LYS A 5 10.20 -18.39 -1.65
CA LYS A 5 8.95 -19.16 -1.64
C LYS A 5 7.74 -18.24 -1.43
N TRP A 6 7.89 -17.18 -0.63
CA TRP A 6 6.85 -16.22 -0.31
C TRP A 6 7.19 -14.83 -0.81
N LEU A 7 6.24 -14.20 -1.47
CA LEU A 7 6.32 -12.80 -1.89
C LEU A 7 5.24 -12.00 -1.16
N LEU A 8 5.66 -11.05 -0.32
CA LEU A 8 4.79 -10.16 0.44
C LEU A 8 4.68 -8.84 -0.31
N PHE A 9 3.57 -8.61 -0.97
CA PHE A 9 3.31 -7.41 -1.75
C PHE A 9 2.62 -6.35 -0.91
N ASP A 10 3.12 -5.13 -0.95
CA ASP A 10 2.31 -3.97 -0.62
C ASP A 10 1.17 -3.79 -1.64
N ALA A 11 0.13 -3.04 -1.23
CA ALA A 11 -1.07 -2.84 -2.04
C ALA A 11 -1.00 -1.56 -2.87
N ASP A 12 -0.93 -0.41 -2.20
CA ASP A 12 -1.11 0.91 -2.79
C ASP A 12 0.16 1.40 -3.50
N ASN A 13 0.01 1.86 -4.75
CA ASN A 13 1.12 2.23 -5.64
C ASN A 13 2.12 1.10 -5.95
N THR A 14 1.83 -0.12 -5.45
CA THR A 14 2.57 -1.35 -5.79
C THR A 14 1.77 -2.26 -6.72
N LEU A 15 0.50 -2.52 -6.41
CA LEU A 15 -0.42 -3.31 -7.25
C LEU A 15 -1.65 -2.48 -7.67
N PHE A 16 -2.19 -1.68 -6.75
CA PHE A 16 -3.28 -0.75 -7.01
C PHE A 16 -2.74 0.64 -7.35
N ASP A 17 -3.36 1.31 -8.29
CA ASP A 17 -3.12 2.72 -8.59
C ASP A 17 -3.84 3.59 -7.54
N PHE A 18 -3.14 3.83 -6.41
CA PHE A 18 -3.70 4.63 -5.34
C PHE A 18 -3.92 6.08 -5.75
N ASP A 19 -3.06 6.63 -6.59
CA ASP A 19 -3.17 8.03 -7.03
C ASP A 19 -4.44 8.25 -7.85
N ALA A 20 -4.77 7.31 -8.75
CA ALA A 20 -6.02 7.35 -9.51
C ALA A 20 -7.24 7.11 -8.62
N ALA A 21 -7.17 6.15 -7.69
CA ALA A 21 -8.26 5.86 -6.76
C ALA A 21 -8.53 7.02 -5.79
N GLN A 22 -7.48 7.65 -5.27
CA GLN A 22 -7.58 8.85 -4.43
C GLN A 22 -8.17 10.03 -5.19
N ASP A 23 -7.74 10.24 -6.44
CA ASP A 23 -8.28 11.33 -7.27
C ASP A 23 -9.77 11.16 -7.55
N PHE A 24 -10.20 9.95 -7.85
CA PHE A 24 -11.61 9.59 -8.00
C PHE A 24 -12.40 9.85 -6.70
N SER A 25 -11.92 9.31 -5.58
CA SER A 25 -12.57 9.49 -4.26
C SER A 25 -12.71 10.97 -3.91
N LEU A 26 -11.63 11.73 -4.04
CA LEU A 26 -11.61 13.15 -3.69
C LEU A 26 -12.53 13.97 -4.60
N THR A 27 -12.54 13.68 -5.90
CA THR A 27 -13.45 14.34 -6.86
C THR A 27 -14.90 14.13 -6.45
N ARG A 28 -15.28 12.90 -6.07
CA ARG A 28 -16.64 12.58 -5.62
C ARG A 28 -16.98 13.22 -4.27
N THR A 29 -16.01 13.23 -3.35
CA THR A 29 -16.20 13.83 -2.02
C THR A 29 -16.40 15.34 -2.13
N LEU A 30 -15.55 16.06 -2.84
CA LEU A 30 -15.69 17.49 -3.04
C LEU A 30 -17.02 17.84 -3.70
N ALA A 31 -17.38 17.16 -4.78
CA ALA A 31 -18.66 17.40 -5.46
C ALA A 31 -19.87 17.13 -4.56
N HIS A 32 -19.82 16.08 -3.73
CA HIS A 32 -20.92 15.75 -2.80
C HIS A 32 -21.18 16.87 -1.80
N TYR A 33 -20.13 17.51 -1.30
CA TYR A 33 -20.23 18.62 -0.34
C TYR A 33 -20.25 20.02 -1.02
N GLY A 34 -20.54 20.08 -2.32
CA GLY A 34 -20.71 21.33 -3.05
C GLY A 34 -19.43 22.09 -3.38
N LEU A 35 -18.28 21.46 -3.26
CA LEU A 35 -17.00 22.06 -3.66
C LEU A 35 -16.60 21.59 -5.07
N GLU A 36 -16.20 22.53 -5.91
CA GLU A 36 -15.64 22.20 -7.22
C GLU A 36 -14.31 21.45 -7.04
N PRO A 37 -14.12 20.26 -7.68
CA PRO A 37 -12.93 19.44 -7.52
C PRO A 37 -11.77 19.94 -8.38
N THR A 38 -11.33 21.17 -8.16
CA THR A 38 -10.21 21.77 -8.91
C THR A 38 -8.89 21.04 -8.64
N ALA A 39 -7.95 21.13 -9.60
CA ALA A 39 -6.61 20.57 -9.44
C ALA A 39 -5.88 21.14 -8.20
N GLU A 40 -6.11 22.41 -7.90
CA GLU A 40 -5.52 23.10 -6.74
C GLU A 40 -6.04 22.52 -5.41
N ARG A 41 -7.36 22.38 -5.25
CA ARG A 41 -7.97 21.77 -4.06
C ARG A 41 -7.50 20.34 -3.84
N LYS A 42 -7.51 19.55 -4.92
CA LYS A 42 -7.00 18.18 -4.87
C LYS A 42 -5.52 18.12 -4.51
N GLY A 43 -4.72 19.05 -5.03
CA GLY A 43 -3.30 19.18 -4.68
C GLY A 43 -3.08 19.50 -3.20
N ARG A 44 -3.84 20.43 -2.63
CA ARG A 44 -3.80 20.75 -1.18
C ARG A 44 -4.10 19.52 -0.32
N PHE A 45 -5.21 18.83 -0.62
CA PHE A 45 -5.55 17.60 0.11
C PHE A 45 -4.45 16.55 0.03
N LYS A 46 -3.91 16.29 -1.18
CA LYS A 46 -2.83 15.32 -1.38
C LYS A 46 -1.58 15.66 -0.57
N THR A 47 -1.24 16.94 -0.46
CA THR A 47 -0.10 17.40 0.35
C THR A 47 -0.34 17.15 1.83
N ILE A 48 -1.52 17.50 2.36
CA ILE A 48 -1.91 17.22 3.75
C ILE A 48 -1.87 15.72 4.03
N ASN A 49 -2.51 14.92 3.18
CA ASN A 49 -2.58 13.48 3.32
C ASN A 49 -1.18 12.83 3.33
N ALA A 50 -0.30 13.22 2.42
CA ALA A 50 1.07 12.69 2.36
C ALA A 50 1.89 13.04 3.63
N ALA A 51 1.75 14.25 4.15
CA ALA A 51 2.42 14.65 5.39
C ALA A 51 1.94 13.82 6.60
N LEU A 52 0.64 13.56 6.68
CA LEU A 52 0.06 12.75 7.78
C LEU A 52 0.43 11.28 7.67
N TRP A 53 0.48 10.70 6.47
CA TRP A 53 1.01 9.34 6.30
C TRP A 53 2.49 9.23 6.66
N THR A 54 3.29 10.27 6.39
CA THR A 54 4.69 10.34 6.84
C THR A 54 4.78 10.38 8.37
N ALA A 55 3.91 11.14 9.04
CA ALA A 55 3.82 11.18 10.50
C ALA A 55 3.36 9.82 11.07
N PHE A 56 2.43 9.14 10.40
CA PHE A 56 2.01 7.80 10.77
C PHE A 56 3.17 6.79 10.67
N ASP A 57 3.94 6.78 9.59
CA ASP A 57 5.10 5.89 9.45
C ASP A 57 6.15 6.10 10.56
N ARG A 58 6.25 7.34 11.09
CA ARG A 58 7.13 7.70 12.22
C ARG A 58 6.52 7.38 13.60
N GLY A 59 5.24 7.04 13.67
CA GLY A 59 4.57 6.78 14.93
C GLY A 59 4.06 8.00 15.68
N GLU A 60 4.00 9.14 15.02
CA GLU A 60 3.59 10.42 15.59
C GLU A 60 2.06 10.58 15.67
N ILE A 61 1.33 9.80 14.87
CA ILE A 61 -0.14 9.82 14.81
C ILE A 61 -0.69 8.40 14.61
N SER A 62 -1.88 8.10 15.14
CA SER A 62 -2.58 6.84 14.83
C SER A 62 -3.29 6.91 13.48
N GLN A 63 -3.68 5.75 12.91
CA GLN A 63 -4.42 5.71 11.66
C GLN A 63 -5.81 6.36 11.80
N GLU A 64 -6.50 6.10 12.91
CA GLU A 64 -7.82 6.63 13.19
C GLU A 64 -7.80 8.17 13.27
N ALA A 65 -6.77 8.73 13.92
CA ALA A 65 -6.59 10.18 13.98
C ALA A 65 -6.21 10.76 12.62
N LEU A 66 -5.27 10.12 11.88
CA LEU A 66 -4.80 10.58 10.58
C LEU A 66 -5.95 10.76 9.58
N VAL A 67 -6.83 9.77 9.48
CA VAL A 67 -7.87 9.78 8.43
C VAL A 67 -8.91 10.87 8.66
N VAL A 68 -9.15 11.29 9.90
CA VAL A 68 -10.01 12.44 10.24
C VAL A 68 -9.25 13.74 10.10
N GLU A 69 -8.03 13.82 10.65
CA GLU A 69 -7.19 15.02 10.67
C GLU A 69 -6.91 15.58 9.28
N ARG A 70 -6.76 14.73 8.25
CA ARG A 70 -6.55 15.20 6.88
C ARG A 70 -7.72 16.03 6.35
N TYR A 71 -8.97 15.68 6.72
CA TYR A 71 -10.13 16.47 6.36
C TYR A 71 -10.30 17.70 7.27
N ALA A 72 -9.98 17.60 8.56
CA ALA A 72 -9.99 18.76 9.45
C ALA A 72 -9.08 19.88 8.92
N ARG A 73 -7.83 19.56 8.60
CA ARG A 73 -6.87 20.53 8.02
C ARG A 73 -7.31 21.03 6.64
N PHE A 74 -7.88 20.15 5.84
CA PHE A 74 -8.35 20.53 4.51
C PHE A 74 -9.52 21.53 4.60
N LEU A 75 -10.53 21.25 5.42
CA LEU A 75 -11.68 22.13 5.63
C LEU A 75 -11.28 23.49 6.20
N GLU A 76 -10.35 23.51 7.17
CA GLU A 76 -9.78 24.73 7.70
C GLU A 76 -9.11 25.59 6.60
N GLN A 77 -8.26 24.96 5.75
CA GLN A 77 -7.59 25.68 4.66
C GLN A 77 -8.54 26.17 3.57
N GLU A 78 -9.65 25.46 3.33
CA GLU A 78 -10.67 25.90 2.37
C GLU A 78 -11.64 26.94 2.97
N GLY A 79 -11.62 27.17 4.30
CA GLY A 79 -12.58 28.01 4.98
C GLY A 79 -14.01 27.46 4.90
N VAL A 80 -14.17 26.14 4.93
CA VAL A 80 -15.44 25.43 4.78
C VAL A 80 -15.82 24.78 6.10
N GLU A 81 -17.04 25.03 6.56
CA GLU A 81 -17.60 24.34 7.72
C GLU A 81 -18.05 22.92 7.33
N GLY A 82 -17.84 21.96 8.21
CA GLY A 82 -18.22 20.56 8.01
C GLY A 82 -17.64 19.65 9.07
N ASP A 83 -18.22 18.46 9.24
CA ASP A 83 -17.65 17.44 10.11
C ASP A 83 -16.55 16.63 9.37
N PRO A 84 -15.28 16.73 9.78
CA PRO A 84 -14.19 16.00 9.15
C PRO A 84 -14.40 14.48 9.16
N ALA A 85 -15.10 13.93 10.16
CA ALA A 85 -15.37 12.49 10.24
C ALA A 85 -16.38 12.05 9.17
N GLU A 86 -17.43 12.81 8.92
CA GLU A 86 -18.39 12.55 7.83
C GLU A 86 -17.72 12.63 6.46
N TRP A 87 -16.89 13.65 6.24
CA TRP A 87 -16.13 13.80 4.99
C TRP A 87 -15.19 12.61 4.75
N ASN A 88 -14.53 12.18 5.83
CA ASN A 88 -13.65 11.02 5.78
C ASN A 88 -14.41 9.74 5.46
N ASP A 89 -15.52 9.49 6.15
CA ASP A 89 -16.34 8.29 5.93
C ASP A 89 -16.81 8.22 4.48
N PHE A 90 -17.40 9.31 3.96
CA PHE A 90 -17.79 9.39 2.56
C PHE A 90 -16.61 9.13 1.62
N GLY A 91 -15.47 9.79 1.85
CA GLY A 91 -14.28 9.65 1.02
C GLY A 91 -13.71 8.22 1.02
N LEU A 92 -13.67 7.55 2.18
CA LEU A 92 -13.21 6.16 2.29
C LEU A 92 -14.15 5.19 1.54
N HIS A 93 -15.47 5.40 1.60
CA HIS A 93 -16.41 4.60 0.82
C HIS A 93 -16.18 4.77 -0.69
N ARG A 94 -15.97 6.00 -1.17
CA ARG A 94 -15.64 6.25 -2.60
C ARG A 94 -14.30 5.63 -2.99
N LEU A 95 -13.31 5.65 -2.08
CA LEU A 95 -12.02 5.01 -2.32
C LEU A 95 -12.16 3.48 -2.43
N ALA A 96 -12.98 2.88 -1.60
CA ALA A 96 -13.24 1.43 -1.61
C ALA A 96 -13.95 0.94 -2.89
N GLU A 97 -14.75 1.80 -3.53
CA GLU A 97 -15.48 1.47 -4.77
C GLU A 97 -14.60 1.43 -6.02
N ASN A 98 -13.37 1.94 -5.96
CA ASN A 98 -12.52 2.10 -7.13
C ASN A 98 -11.22 1.27 -7.06
N PRO A 99 -11.29 -0.05 -7.35
CA PRO A 99 -10.13 -0.95 -7.29
C PRO A 99 -9.26 -0.88 -8.55
N VAL A 100 -8.83 0.34 -8.93
CA VAL A 100 -7.96 0.52 -10.11
C VAL A 100 -6.62 -0.16 -9.86
N LEU A 101 -6.21 -1.02 -10.79
CA LEU A 101 -4.91 -1.67 -10.76
C LEU A 101 -3.88 -0.89 -11.57
N LEU A 102 -2.63 -0.97 -11.15
CA LEU A 102 -1.53 -0.58 -12.02
C LEU A 102 -1.49 -1.46 -13.28
N PRO A 103 -1.27 -0.88 -14.46
CA PRO A 103 -1.25 -1.63 -15.71
C PRO A 103 -0.27 -2.81 -15.67
N GLY A 104 -0.80 -4.02 -15.81
CA GLY A 104 -0.02 -5.25 -15.77
C GLY A 104 0.09 -5.96 -14.40
N ALA A 105 -0.44 -5.37 -13.32
CA ALA A 105 -0.39 -5.97 -11.97
C ALA A 105 -1.03 -7.36 -11.92
N GLU A 106 -2.21 -7.55 -12.51
CA GLU A 106 -2.88 -8.84 -12.58
C GLU A 106 -2.03 -9.89 -13.32
N LYS A 107 -1.48 -9.52 -14.48
CA LYS A 107 -0.63 -10.40 -15.28
C LYS A 107 0.64 -10.82 -14.50
N LEU A 108 1.25 -9.88 -13.78
CA LEU A 108 2.40 -10.16 -12.91
C LEU A 108 2.02 -11.16 -11.81
N CYS A 109 0.95 -10.87 -11.05
CA CYS A 109 0.47 -11.75 -9.97
C CYS A 109 0.13 -13.16 -10.49
N TYR A 110 -0.54 -13.27 -11.64
CA TYR A 110 -0.81 -14.56 -12.28
C TYR A 110 0.48 -15.36 -12.55
N LYS A 111 1.48 -14.75 -13.17
CA LYS A 111 2.75 -15.43 -13.46
C LYS A 111 3.50 -15.83 -12.20
N LEU A 112 3.55 -14.95 -11.20
CA LEU A 112 4.27 -15.21 -9.96
C LEU A 112 3.56 -16.25 -9.10
N SER A 113 2.22 -16.31 -9.09
CA SER A 113 1.46 -17.30 -8.33
C SER A 113 1.70 -18.75 -8.79
N GLN A 114 2.24 -18.94 -9.99
CA GLN A 114 2.62 -20.28 -10.49
C GLN A 114 3.88 -20.84 -9.80
N ARG A 115 4.65 -20.00 -9.12
CA ARG A 115 5.94 -20.38 -8.51
C ARG A 115 6.07 -19.98 -7.05
N TYR A 116 5.28 -19.01 -6.60
CA TYR A 116 5.40 -18.40 -5.28
C TYR A 116 4.05 -18.35 -4.57
N VAL A 117 4.09 -18.38 -3.25
CA VAL A 117 2.95 -18.02 -2.42
C VAL A 117 2.91 -16.51 -2.31
N LEU A 118 1.83 -15.88 -2.77
CA LEU A 118 1.64 -14.44 -2.68
C LEU A 118 0.85 -14.09 -1.42
N ALA A 119 1.28 -13.03 -0.73
CA ALA A 119 0.59 -12.44 0.40
C ALA A 119 0.54 -10.91 0.24
N LEU A 120 -0.52 -10.26 0.75
CA LEU A 120 -0.66 -8.81 0.75
C LEU A 120 -0.34 -8.26 2.14
N VAL A 121 0.46 -7.20 2.21
CA VAL A 121 0.89 -6.54 3.46
C VAL A 121 0.68 -5.03 3.30
N THR A 122 -0.26 -4.43 4.04
CA THR A 122 -0.64 -3.03 3.81
C THR A 122 -0.90 -2.26 5.10
N ASN A 123 -0.58 -0.96 5.07
CA ASN A 123 -0.94 0.01 6.11
C ASN A 123 -2.26 0.73 5.81
N GLY A 124 -2.94 0.41 4.71
CA GLY A 124 -4.19 1.04 4.34
C GLY A 124 -5.36 0.74 5.30
N VAL A 125 -6.44 1.50 5.18
CA VAL A 125 -7.64 1.33 6.00
C VAL A 125 -8.30 -0.01 5.71
N ALA A 126 -8.57 -0.80 6.74
CA ALA A 126 -8.91 -2.22 6.61
C ALA A 126 -10.10 -2.49 5.68
N PHE A 127 -11.25 -1.84 5.90
CA PHE A 127 -12.42 -2.09 5.05
C PHE A 127 -12.19 -1.67 3.59
N VAL A 128 -11.42 -0.60 3.36
CA VAL A 128 -11.06 -0.12 2.02
C VAL A 128 -10.22 -1.17 1.30
N GLN A 129 -9.17 -1.67 1.95
CA GLN A 129 -8.29 -2.67 1.36
C GLN A 129 -9.02 -3.99 1.09
N ARG A 130 -9.85 -4.44 2.03
CA ARG A 130 -10.69 -5.64 1.86
C ARG A 130 -11.65 -5.51 0.68
N GLN A 131 -12.37 -4.38 0.60
CA GLN A 131 -13.35 -4.14 -0.46
C GLN A 131 -12.68 -4.02 -1.83
N ARG A 132 -11.58 -3.27 -1.95
CA ARG A 132 -10.84 -3.12 -3.21
C ARG A 132 -10.26 -4.45 -3.68
N LEU A 133 -9.69 -5.24 -2.77
CA LEU A 133 -9.17 -6.56 -3.13
C LEU A 133 -10.30 -7.48 -3.61
N LYS A 134 -11.40 -7.56 -2.86
CA LYS A 134 -12.58 -8.38 -3.20
C LYS A 134 -13.19 -8.01 -4.55
N SER A 135 -13.20 -6.72 -4.90
CA SER A 135 -13.76 -6.21 -6.15
C SER A 135 -12.75 -6.23 -7.31
N SER A 136 -11.55 -6.77 -7.10
CA SER A 136 -10.48 -6.84 -8.09
C SER A 136 -10.17 -8.27 -8.52
N PRO A 137 -9.60 -8.48 -9.72
CA PRO A 137 -9.13 -9.79 -10.14
C PRO A 137 -7.95 -10.33 -9.30
N LEU A 138 -7.38 -9.51 -8.40
CA LEU A 138 -6.26 -9.91 -7.54
C LEU A 138 -6.71 -10.81 -6.37
N GLU A 139 -7.99 -10.78 -5.96
CA GLU A 139 -8.51 -11.57 -4.84
C GLU A 139 -8.06 -13.04 -4.91
N ARG A 140 -8.18 -13.66 -6.08
CA ARG A 140 -7.83 -15.08 -6.32
C ARG A 140 -6.38 -15.44 -6.04
N PHE A 141 -5.45 -14.46 -6.05
CA PHE A 141 -4.02 -14.71 -5.83
C PHE A 141 -3.61 -14.60 -4.38
N PHE A 142 -4.34 -13.79 -3.59
CA PHE A 142 -4.00 -13.52 -2.20
C PHE A 142 -4.86 -14.30 -1.20
N ALA A 143 -6.15 -14.57 -1.53
CA ALA A 143 -7.09 -15.33 -0.69
C ALA A 143 -7.06 -14.84 0.77
N ASP A 144 -6.78 -15.73 1.74
CA ASP A 144 -6.73 -15.40 3.17
C ASP A 144 -5.41 -14.77 3.62
N ARG A 145 -4.41 -14.66 2.72
CA ARG A 145 -3.07 -14.14 3.03
C ARG A 145 -3.01 -12.62 2.86
N VAL A 146 -3.83 -11.92 3.62
CA VAL A 146 -3.97 -10.45 3.59
C VAL A 146 -3.78 -9.89 4.98
N TYR A 147 -2.70 -9.16 5.17
CA TYR A 147 -2.26 -8.61 6.45
C TYR A 147 -2.40 -7.09 6.42
N ILE A 148 -3.33 -6.56 7.20
CA ILE A 148 -3.67 -5.15 7.24
C ILE A 148 -3.36 -4.60 8.62
N SER A 149 -2.64 -3.49 8.71
CA SER A 149 -2.15 -2.93 9.98
C SER A 149 -3.23 -2.75 11.04
N GLY A 150 -4.40 -2.21 10.65
CA GLY A 150 -5.51 -2.00 11.57
C GLY A 150 -6.09 -3.29 12.15
N GLU A 151 -6.05 -4.42 11.41
CA GLU A 151 -6.51 -5.73 11.89
C GLU A 151 -5.45 -6.42 12.75
N MET A 152 -4.17 -6.14 12.49
CA MET A 152 -3.04 -6.79 13.17
C MET A 152 -2.64 -6.09 14.48
N GLY A 153 -3.13 -4.87 14.73
CA GLY A 153 -2.72 -4.05 15.86
C GLY A 153 -1.23 -3.67 15.87
N CYS A 154 -0.61 -3.66 14.69
CA CYS A 154 0.76 -3.22 14.44
C CYS A 154 0.89 -2.90 12.95
N ARG A 155 1.93 -2.15 12.55
CA ARG A 155 2.05 -1.62 11.18
C ARG A 155 3.45 -1.74 10.61
N LYS A 156 3.60 -1.57 9.30
CA LYS A 156 4.90 -1.32 8.67
C LYS A 156 5.37 0.10 9.08
N PRO A 157 6.64 0.33 9.42
CA PRO A 157 7.79 -0.56 9.31
C PRO A 157 8.11 -1.37 10.59
N GLU A 158 7.18 -1.59 11.49
CA GLU A 158 7.42 -2.33 12.72
C GLU A 158 7.77 -3.80 12.40
N LYS A 159 8.84 -4.30 13.02
CA LYS A 159 9.28 -5.69 12.87
C LYS A 159 8.18 -6.69 13.22
N ILE A 160 7.42 -6.39 14.29
CA ILE A 160 6.34 -7.25 14.79
C ILE A 160 5.23 -7.49 13.76
N PHE A 161 4.97 -6.52 12.86
CA PHE A 161 4.02 -6.68 11.78
C PHE A 161 4.41 -7.85 10.86
N PHE A 162 5.67 -7.88 10.41
CA PHE A 162 6.18 -8.96 9.56
C PHE A 162 6.30 -10.28 10.32
N GLU A 163 6.71 -10.26 11.58
CA GLU A 163 6.78 -11.48 12.42
C GLU A 163 5.42 -12.15 12.55
N LYS A 164 4.34 -11.40 12.78
CA LYS A 164 2.97 -11.92 12.83
C LYS A 164 2.54 -12.50 11.48
N ALA A 165 2.78 -11.78 10.37
CA ALA A 165 2.47 -12.25 9.02
C ALA A 165 3.23 -13.55 8.68
N LEU A 166 4.52 -13.61 8.99
CA LEU A 166 5.34 -14.80 8.76
C LEU A 166 4.90 -16.00 9.59
N LYS A 167 4.48 -15.78 10.83
CA LYS A 167 3.95 -16.83 11.70
C LYS A 167 2.67 -17.45 11.11
N ASP A 168 1.75 -16.61 10.68
CA ASP A 168 0.51 -17.06 10.05
C ASP A 168 0.75 -17.80 8.73
N LEU A 169 1.73 -17.35 7.95
CA LEU A 169 2.17 -18.03 6.71
C LEU A 169 2.98 -19.32 6.95
N GLY A 170 3.32 -19.66 8.20
CA GLY A 170 4.24 -20.77 8.51
C GLY A 170 5.66 -20.55 7.95
N ALA A 171 6.07 -19.31 7.84
CA ALA A 171 7.33 -18.87 7.24
C ALA A 171 8.36 -18.34 8.25
N GLU A 172 8.06 -18.30 9.53
CA GLU A 172 8.87 -17.67 10.59
C GLU A 172 10.31 -18.24 10.69
N ARG A 173 10.48 -19.53 10.36
CA ARG A 173 11.79 -20.19 10.36
C ARG A 173 12.49 -20.19 8.99
N GLN A 174 11.91 -19.49 8.00
CA GLN A 174 12.36 -19.48 6.62
C GLN A 174 12.46 -18.04 6.06
N SER A 175 12.83 -17.08 6.91
CA SER A 175 12.94 -15.66 6.53
C SER A 175 13.80 -15.42 5.29
N GLY A 176 14.86 -16.20 5.08
CA GLY A 176 15.69 -16.14 3.87
C GLY A 176 14.99 -16.58 2.58
N LYS A 177 13.75 -17.11 2.67
CA LYS A 177 12.90 -17.46 1.52
C LYS A 177 11.73 -16.48 1.31
N VAL A 178 11.75 -15.36 1.98
CA VAL A 178 10.70 -14.31 1.93
C VAL A 178 11.26 -13.07 1.26
N LEU A 179 10.49 -12.49 0.36
CA LEU A 179 10.79 -11.20 -0.27
C LEU A 179 9.63 -10.23 -0.04
N VAL A 180 9.90 -9.08 0.52
CA VAL A 180 8.95 -7.96 0.63
C VAL A 180 9.06 -7.10 -0.62
N ILE A 181 7.92 -6.75 -1.23
CA ILE A 181 7.85 -5.97 -2.46
C ILE A 181 6.94 -4.77 -2.22
N GLY A 182 7.45 -3.57 -2.36
CA GLY A 182 6.67 -2.34 -2.15
C GLY A 182 7.35 -1.11 -2.73
N ASP A 183 6.59 -0.01 -2.80
CA ASP A 183 7.05 1.27 -3.34
C ASP A 183 7.60 2.23 -2.27
N SER A 184 7.23 2.01 -1.00
CA SER A 184 7.58 2.91 0.10
C SER A 184 8.91 2.51 0.77
N LEU A 185 9.88 3.45 0.71
CA LEU A 185 11.14 3.30 1.45
C LEU A 185 10.94 3.36 2.98
N SER A 186 9.98 4.17 3.46
CA SER A 186 9.73 4.38 4.90
C SER A 186 8.97 3.23 5.55
N SER A 187 8.07 2.57 4.85
CA SER A 187 7.24 1.49 5.39
C SER A 187 7.70 0.11 4.92
N ASP A 188 7.77 -0.15 3.60
CA ASP A 188 8.05 -1.49 3.08
C ASP A 188 9.51 -1.88 3.21
N ILE A 189 10.40 -1.04 2.66
CA ILE A 189 11.83 -1.35 2.61
C ILE A 189 12.45 -1.22 4.01
N ARG A 190 12.08 -0.18 4.76
CA ARG A 190 12.46 -0.05 6.17
C ARG A 190 11.92 -1.20 7.01
N GLY A 191 10.68 -1.61 6.78
CA GLY A 191 10.06 -2.72 7.49
C GLY A 191 10.74 -4.06 7.21
N ALA A 192 11.04 -4.35 5.95
CA ALA A 192 11.80 -5.53 5.57
C ALA A 192 13.19 -5.54 6.24
N PHE A 193 13.89 -4.39 6.21
CA PHE A 193 15.18 -4.23 6.90
C PHE A 193 15.07 -4.51 8.40
N ASN A 194 14.08 -3.93 9.08
CA ASN A 194 13.84 -4.13 10.51
C ASN A 194 13.54 -5.60 10.85
N ALA A 195 12.83 -6.30 9.95
CA ALA A 195 12.50 -7.72 10.09
C ALA A 195 13.60 -8.67 9.57
N ARG A 196 14.72 -8.15 9.05
CA ARG A 196 15.81 -8.90 8.42
C ARG A 196 15.35 -9.77 7.25
N LEU A 197 14.45 -9.22 6.43
CA LEU A 197 13.95 -9.82 5.21
C LEU A 197 14.58 -9.15 3.99
N ASP A 198 14.69 -9.91 2.91
CA ASP A 198 15.05 -9.34 1.61
C ASP A 198 13.90 -8.45 1.11
N SER A 199 14.25 -7.41 0.35
CA SER A 199 13.30 -6.45 -0.18
C SER A 199 13.52 -6.15 -1.66
N LEU A 200 12.42 -5.89 -2.36
CA LEU A 200 12.41 -5.33 -3.71
C LEU A 200 11.68 -3.99 -3.67
N TRP A 201 12.43 -2.92 -3.93
CA TRP A 201 11.84 -1.60 -4.03
C TRP A 201 11.29 -1.36 -5.43
N PHE A 202 9.97 -1.08 -5.50
CA PHE A 202 9.31 -0.71 -6.74
C PHE A 202 9.41 0.80 -6.96
N ASP A 203 10.51 1.25 -7.53
CA ASP A 203 10.81 2.66 -7.79
C ASP A 203 10.26 3.10 -9.15
N ARG A 204 8.95 3.25 -9.28
CA ARG A 204 8.28 3.68 -10.51
C ARG A 204 8.74 5.05 -11.02
N SER A 205 9.19 5.91 -10.11
CA SER A 205 9.62 7.28 -10.43
C SER A 205 11.08 7.38 -10.86
N GLY A 206 11.86 6.30 -10.74
CA GLY A 206 13.28 6.29 -11.10
C GLY A 206 14.16 7.15 -10.19
N LYS A 207 13.78 7.34 -8.90
CA LYS A 207 14.53 8.17 -7.93
C LYS A 207 15.97 7.70 -7.68
N GLY A 208 16.25 6.42 -7.96
CA GLY A 208 17.61 5.89 -7.93
C GLY A 208 18.02 5.29 -6.61
N GLU A 209 18.59 6.04 -5.68
CA GLU A 209 19.08 5.50 -4.41
C GLU A 209 18.00 5.52 -3.33
N GLY A 210 17.92 4.43 -2.54
CA GLY A 210 16.98 4.27 -1.43
C GLY A 210 17.65 3.89 -0.13
N HIS A 211 17.19 4.44 0.99
CA HIS A 211 17.67 4.11 2.33
C HIS A 211 16.50 3.67 3.25
N PRO A 212 16.61 2.47 3.91
CA PRO A 212 17.71 1.51 3.81
C PRO A 212 17.86 0.96 2.39
N LYS A 213 19.08 0.51 2.03
CA LYS A 213 19.36 -0.05 0.70
C LYS A 213 18.50 -1.33 0.49
N PRO A 214 17.66 -1.38 -0.55
CA PRO A 214 16.89 -2.58 -0.87
C PRO A 214 17.80 -3.70 -1.40
N THR A 215 17.37 -4.96 -1.27
CA THR A 215 18.07 -6.10 -1.89
C THR A 215 18.00 -6.03 -3.41
N TYR A 216 16.84 -5.64 -3.94
CA TYR A 216 16.59 -5.43 -5.36
C TYR A 216 15.84 -4.13 -5.59
N ARG A 217 15.92 -3.64 -6.82
CA ARG A 217 15.16 -2.49 -7.32
C ARG A 217 14.57 -2.85 -8.67
N ALA A 218 13.32 -2.46 -8.89
CA ALA A 218 12.63 -2.56 -10.17
C ALA A 218 11.91 -1.23 -10.45
N THR A 219 11.89 -0.79 -11.70
CA THR A 219 11.17 0.41 -12.13
C THR A 219 9.88 0.07 -12.88
N SER A 220 9.72 -1.19 -13.24
CA SER A 220 8.57 -1.72 -13.96
C SER A 220 8.23 -3.15 -13.54
N PHE A 221 7.02 -3.61 -13.86
CA PHE A 221 6.65 -5.01 -13.69
C PHE A 221 7.47 -5.96 -14.59
N ALA A 222 7.95 -5.48 -15.73
CA ALA A 222 8.86 -6.25 -16.58
C ALA A 222 10.21 -6.51 -15.89
N ASP A 223 10.73 -5.54 -15.14
CA ASP A 223 11.94 -5.73 -14.33
C ASP A 223 11.70 -6.76 -13.21
N MET A 224 10.53 -6.68 -12.53
CA MET A 224 10.16 -7.68 -11.52
C MET A 224 10.05 -9.09 -12.11
N GLU A 225 9.42 -9.25 -13.27
CA GLU A 225 9.34 -10.52 -13.97
C GLU A 225 10.75 -11.07 -14.27
N LYS A 226 11.63 -10.23 -14.81
CA LYS A 226 13.01 -10.61 -15.11
C LYS A 226 13.76 -11.05 -13.85
N LEU A 227 13.64 -10.32 -12.76
CA LEU A 227 14.31 -10.63 -11.50
C LEU A 227 13.79 -11.93 -10.85
N LEU A 228 12.49 -12.17 -10.92
CA LEU A 228 11.84 -13.25 -10.17
C LEU A 228 11.61 -14.52 -11.02
N LEU A 229 11.44 -14.40 -12.33
CA LEU A 229 11.10 -15.53 -13.21
C LEU A 229 12.26 -16.01 -14.09
N SER A 230 13.30 -15.18 -14.33
CA SER A 230 14.43 -15.54 -15.19
C SER A 230 15.55 -16.33 -14.48
N ALA A 231 15.46 -16.55 -13.17
CA ALA A 231 16.39 -17.42 -12.49
C ALA A 231 16.20 -18.87 -13.00
N PRO A 232 17.26 -19.56 -13.44
CA PRO A 232 17.14 -20.95 -13.94
C PRO A 232 16.61 -21.86 -12.84
N PHE A 233 15.84 -22.85 -13.26
CA PHE A 233 15.32 -23.94 -12.43
C PHE A 233 16.45 -24.73 -11.76
#